data_de1fc28db1f1f3e941f833b073383e65
#
_entry.id   de1fc28db1f1f3e941f833b073383e65
#
_cell.length_a   1.000
_cell.length_b   1.000
_cell.length_c   1.000
_cell.angle_alpha   90.00
_cell.angle_beta   90.00
_cell.angle_gamma   90.00
#
_symmetry.space_group_name_H-M   'P 1'
#
loop_
_entity.id
_entity.type
_entity.pdbx_description
1 polymer ?
#
loop_
_entity_poly.entity_id
_entity_poly.type
_entity_poly.pdbx_seq_one_letter_code
_entity_poly.pdbx_strand_id
1 'polypeptide(L)'
;YMVYSYTEDPNFEDVYYVGEVKAMTVPEIKKQFPNISDSELEKIQKSYSNDNYIYGWGAYDQNTVQVLYFEYKTYMDQVFKLKYTDQGLEKILEKTDMFDPPENDKFDRVSRSIEVLFQGVKVLGTDMMLEWKMAENMTRPMADTTKVEMNYAICAPRMYKGRIESIVTKTMGFADMIQLTHLKLQQVISRMVPDGVFLDMDGLAEVDLGNGTNYNPAEALNMYFQTGSVVGRSLTQDGDLNRGKVPVQELSTSAGQAKIGSLINTYNYYVQMIRDVTGLSEARDGTLPDKDTLVGLQKIAAQQSNIATKHINNASLFLT
;
A
#
# COMPACT_ATOMS: atom_id res chain seq x y z
N TYR A 1 4.69 2.30 13.44
CA TYR A 1 4.41 3.46 14.29
C TYR A 1 3.53 3.04 15.46
N MET A 2 3.81 3.56 16.64
CA MET A 2 2.97 3.41 17.82
C MET A 2 2.36 4.78 18.11
N VAL A 3 1.03 4.84 18.15
CA VAL A 3 0.30 6.08 18.37
C VAL A 3 -0.81 5.82 19.38
N TYR A 4 -1.15 6.81 20.17
CA TYR A 4 -2.28 6.74 21.09
C TYR A 4 -3.58 6.40 20.35
N SER A 5 -4.19 5.27 20.69
CA SER A 5 -5.27 4.64 19.91
C SER A 5 -6.67 5.26 20.10
N TYR A 6 -6.81 6.24 20.99
CA TYR A 6 -8.11 6.87 21.30
C TYR A 6 -8.30 8.24 20.64
N THR A 7 -7.34 8.68 19.83
CA THR A 7 -7.50 9.94 19.08
C THR A 7 -8.59 9.80 18.02
N GLU A 8 -9.42 10.83 17.89
CA GLU A 8 -10.39 10.99 16.81
C GLU A 8 -9.92 12.07 15.81
N ASP A 9 -8.83 12.75 16.12
CA ASP A 9 -8.25 13.76 15.27
C ASP A 9 -7.39 13.15 14.16
N PRO A 10 -7.71 13.38 12.88
CA PRO A 10 -6.93 12.85 11.75
C PRO A 10 -5.50 13.40 11.66
N ASN A 11 -5.20 14.53 12.30
CA ASN A 11 -3.88 15.15 12.35
C ASN A 11 -3.08 14.75 13.59
N PHE A 12 -3.70 14.02 14.53
CA PHE A 12 -3.07 13.57 15.78
C PHE A 12 -2.50 14.68 16.67
N GLU A 13 -3.16 15.85 16.71
CA GLU A 13 -2.72 16.97 17.56
C GLU A 13 -2.95 16.70 19.05
N ASP A 14 -3.94 15.85 19.39
CA ASP A 14 -4.31 15.44 20.75
C ASP A 14 -3.49 14.27 21.31
N VAL A 15 -2.44 13.84 20.60
CA VAL A 15 -1.65 12.67 20.96
C VAL A 15 -0.64 12.99 22.05
N TYR A 16 -0.57 12.13 23.06
CA TYR A 16 0.37 12.23 24.17
C TYR A 16 1.68 11.47 23.94
N TYR A 17 1.67 10.44 23.12
CA TYR A 17 2.87 9.69 22.76
C TYR A 17 2.81 9.22 21.33
N VAL A 18 3.98 9.18 20.73
CA VAL A 18 4.18 8.67 19.38
C VAL A 18 5.53 7.99 19.31
N GLY A 19 5.67 6.99 18.45
CA GLY A 19 6.93 6.32 18.26
C GLY A 19 6.99 5.53 16.96
N GLU A 20 8.20 5.24 16.54
CA GLU A 20 8.47 4.40 15.38
C GLU A 20 9.39 3.24 15.75
N VAL A 21 9.14 2.08 15.17
CA VAL A 21 9.99 0.91 15.33
C VAL A 21 10.92 0.83 14.12
N LYS A 22 12.22 0.80 14.39
CA LYS A 22 13.27 0.60 13.38
C LYS A 22 13.99 -0.72 13.61
N ALA A 23 14.22 -1.46 12.53
CA ALA A 23 15.10 -2.61 12.57
C ALA A 23 16.55 -2.12 12.41
N MET A 24 17.40 -2.45 13.38
CA MET A 24 18.81 -2.05 13.41
C MET A 24 19.70 -3.25 13.69
N THR A 25 20.89 -3.24 13.12
CA THR A 25 21.91 -4.24 13.47
C THR A 25 22.63 -3.87 14.78
N VAL A 26 23.13 -4.85 15.49
CA VAL A 26 23.89 -4.62 16.75
C VAL A 26 25.07 -3.66 16.57
N PRO A 27 25.85 -3.73 15.48
CA PRO A 27 26.90 -2.74 15.21
C PRO A 27 26.40 -1.32 15.00
N GLU A 28 25.23 -1.14 14.38
CA GLU A 28 24.61 0.18 14.21
C GLU A 28 24.16 0.76 15.55
N ILE A 29 23.58 -0.08 16.43
CA ILE A 29 23.23 0.32 17.80
C ILE A 29 24.47 0.81 18.53
N LYS A 30 25.58 0.06 18.48
CA LYS A 30 26.85 0.46 19.11
C LYS A 30 27.40 1.77 18.55
N LYS A 31 27.27 1.99 17.24
CA LYS A 31 27.70 3.23 16.58
C LYS A 31 26.86 4.43 17.01
N GLN A 32 25.57 4.25 17.14
CA GLN A 32 24.65 5.34 17.51
C GLN A 32 24.64 5.63 19.01
N PHE A 33 24.84 4.59 19.83
CA PHE A 33 24.86 4.69 21.30
C PHE A 33 26.20 4.16 21.85
N PRO A 34 27.27 4.93 21.77
CA PRO A 34 28.62 4.48 22.16
C PRO A 34 28.77 4.17 23.65
N ASN A 35 27.86 4.64 24.48
CA ASN A 35 27.85 4.44 25.93
C ASN A 35 27.37 3.05 26.38
N ILE A 36 26.89 2.21 25.46
CA ILE A 36 26.43 0.86 25.77
C ILE A 36 27.62 -0.05 26.02
N SER A 37 27.55 -0.85 27.09
CA SER A 37 28.54 -1.87 27.40
C SER A 37 28.41 -3.08 26.46
N ASP A 38 29.54 -3.74 26.18
CA ASP A 38 29.55 -4.95 25.35
C ASP A 38 28.71 -6.08 25.98
N SER A 39 28.62 -6.14 27.31
CA SER A 39 27.77 -7.11 28.04
C SER A 39 26.27 -6.89 27.80
N GLU A 40 25.84 -5.65 27.60
CA GLU A 40 24.46 -5.29 27.29
C GLU A 40 24.14 -5.64 25.83
N LEU A 41 25.07 -5.41 24.91
CA LEU A 41 24.93 -5.81 23.51
C LEU A 41 24.78 -7.33 23.35
N GLU A 42 25.56 -8.12 24.13
CA GLU A 42 25.39 -9.58 24.15
C GLU A 42 24.02 -10.02 24.69
N LYS A 43 23.49 -9.34 25.68
CA LYS A 43 22.13 -9.62 26.20
C LYS A 43 21.07 -9.34 25.15
N ILE A 44 21.18 -8.23 24.42
CA ILE A 44 20.31 -7.88 23.30
C ILE A 44 20.36 -8.99 22.25
N GLN A 45 21.54 -9.39 21.83
CA GLN A 45 21.75 -10.43 20.81
C GLN A 45 21.18 -11.77 21.23
N LYS A 46 21.37 -12.18 22.51
CA LYS A 46 20.83 -13.44 23.04
C LYS A 46 19.32 -13.44 23.14
N SER A 47 18.67 -12.34 23.52
CA SER A 47 17.21 -12.25 23.58
C SER A 47 16.58 -12.32 22.18
N TYR A 48 17.23 -11.76 21.17
CA TYR A 48 16.72 -11.79 19.79
C TYR A 48 17.01 -13.09 19.05
N SER A 49 18.04 -13.84 19.40
CA SER A 49 18.30 -15.16 18.80
C SER A 49 17.26 -16.21 19.21
N ASN A 50 16.57 -16.00 20.34
CA ASN A 50 15.56 -16.94 20.86
C ASN A 50 14.11 -16.60 20.41
N ASP A 51 13.81 -15.37 20.01
CA ASP A 51 12.44 -14.90 19.78
C ASP A 51 12.27 -14.30 18.37
N ASN A 52 12.39 -15.14 17.34
CA ASN A 52 12.17 -14.74 15.95
C ASN A 52 10.72 -14.37 15.57
N TYR A 53 9.80 -14.26 16.54
CA TYR A 53 8.36 -14.20 16.24
C TYR A 53 7.62 -12.94 16.67
N ILE A 54 8.27 -11.97 17.31
CA ILE A 54 7.51 -10.90 17.98
C ILE A 54 6.79 -9.94 17.02
N TYR A 55 7.21 -9.78 15.76
CA TYR A 55 6.56 -8.83 14.85
C TYR A 55 6.51 -9.20 13.34
N GLY A 56 6.58 -10.46 12.96
CA GLY A 56 6.24 -10.91 11.60
C GLY A 56 7.14 -10.44 10.44
N TRP A 57 8.14 -9.63 10.68
CA TRP A 57 9.03 -9.05 9.67
C TRP A 57 10.45 -9.65 9.69
N GLY A 58 10.71 -10.56 10.63
CA GLY A 58 12.04 -11.07 10.93
C GLY A 58 12.49 -12.30 10.16
N ALA A 59 11.74 -12.77 9.15
CA ALA A 59 12.05 -14.04 8.48
C ALA A 59 13.33 -14.01 7.62
N TYR A 60 13.83 -12.81 7.28
CA TYR A 60 14.98 -12.66 6.35
C TYR A 60 16.26 -12.14 6.99
N ASP A 61 16.21 -11.60 8.21
CA ASP A 61 17.39 -10.96 8.81
C ASP A 61 17.53 -11.36 10.29
N GLN A 62 18.24 -12.45 10.55
CA GLN A 62 18.44 -13.00 11.89
C GLN A 62 19.30 -12.12 12.81
N ASN A 63 19.90 -11.04 12.29
CA ASN A 63 20.83 -10.17 13.02
C ASN A 63 20.25 -8.78 13.32
N THR A 64 18.97 -8.52 13.00
CA THR A 64 18.36 -7.22 13.27
C THR A 64 17.59 -7.23 14.59
N VAL A 65 17.73 -6.14 15.33
CA VAL A 65 17.07 -5.85 16.58
C VAL A 65 16.03 -4.76 16.34
N GLN A 66 14.84 -4.91 16.90
CA GLN A 66 13.83 -3.87 16.80
C GLN A 66 14.00 -2.86 17.92
N VAL A 67 14.19 -1.61 17.53
CA VAL A 67 14.40 -0.48 18.43
C VAL A 67 13.23 0.49 18.27
N LEU A 68 12.60 0.81 19.38
CA LEU A 68 11.51 1.79 19.46
C LEU A 68 12.09 3.16 19.80
N TYR A 69 11.96 4.10 18.87
CA TYR A 69 12.14 5.53 19.10
C TYR A 69 10.79 6.11 19.46
N PHE A 70 10.68 6.77 20.58
CA PHE A 70 9.41 7.32 21.03
C PHE A 70 9.57 8.68 21.66
N GLU A 71 8.51 9.47 21.58
CA GLU A 71 8.33 10.75 22.25
C GLU A 71 7.02 10.73 23.01
N TYR A 72 7.00 11.40 24.16
CA TYR A 72 5.78 11.58 24.92
C TYR A 72 5.74 12.94 25.60
N LYS A 73 4.53 13.49 25.73
CA LYS A 73 4.26 14.74 26.43
C LYS A 73 4.05 14.46 27.91
N THR A 74 4.62 15.30 28.75
CA THR A 74 4.38 15.33 30.18
C THR A 74 4.31 16.76 30.65
N TYR A 75 3.94 16.95 31.91
CA TYR A 75 3.86 18.27 32.51
C TYR A 75 5.03 18.48 33.46
N MET A 76 5.57 19.68 33.44
CA MET A 76 6.59 20.14 34.36
C MET A 76 6.21 21.52 34.90
N ASP A 77 6.42 21.74 36.18
CA ASP A 77 6.15 23.02 36.79
C ASP A 77 7.34 23.95 36.55
N GLN A 78 7.05 25.08 35.95
CA GLN A 78 8.00 26.16 35.75
C GLN A 78 7.79 27.17 36.88
N VAL A 79 8.80 27.36 37.74
CA VAL A 79 8.72 28.15 38.93
C VAL A 79 9.49 29.47 38.73
N PHE A 80 8.82 30.58 39.02
CA PHE A 80 9.38 31.91 38.92
C PHE A 80 9.46 32.55 40.28
N LYS A 81 10.62 33.15 40.60
CA LYS A 81 10.80 34.08 41.70
C LYS A 81 10.47 35.47 41.21
N LEU A 82 9.47 36.09 41.82
CA LEU A 82 9.15 37.49 41.66
C LEU A 82 9.83 38.28 42.75
N LYS A 83 10.48 39.39 42.40
CA LYS A 83 11.05 40.36 43.33
C LYS A 83 10.30 41.65 43.20
N TYR A 84 9.73 42.12 44.31
CA TYR A 84 9.03 43.38 44.39
C TYR A 84 9.87 44.45 45.11
N THR A 85 9.83 45.66 44.62
CA THR A 85 10.35 46.88 45.21
C THR A 85 9.17 47.79 45.54
N ASP A 86 9.42 48.80 46.34
CA ASP A 86 8.41 49.81 46.71
C ASP A 86 7.79 50.54 45.48
N GLN A 87 8.38 50.37 44.31
CA GLN A 87 7.92 50.90 43.02
C GLN A 87 7.18 49.84 42.15
N GLY A 88 7.00 48.59 42.62
CA GLY A 88 6.36 47.50 41.90
C GLY A 88 7.28 46.35 41.56
N LEU A 89 6.90 45.54 40.56
CA LEU A 89 7.65 44.34 40.13
C LEU A 89 8.99 44.75 39.50
N GLU A 90 10.12 44.31 40.07
CA GLU A 90 11.44 44.69 39.60
C GLU A 90 12.06 43.60 38.71
N LYS A 91 11.94 42.33 39.10
CA LYS A 91 12.64 41.23 38.42
C LYS A 91 11.91 39.89 38.56
N ILE A 92 11.85 39.16 37.44
CA ILE A 92 11.38 37.76 37.36
C ILE A 92 12.58 36.88 37.04
N LEU A 93 12.80 35.83 37.83
CA LEU A 93 13.86 34.85 37.64
C LEU A 93 13.26 33.45 37.71
N GLU A 94 13.54 32.66 36.69
CA GLU A 94 13.21 31.24 36.72
C GLU A 94 14.09 30.52 37.73
N LYS A 95 13.47 29.60 38.48
CA LYS A 95 14.08 28.82 39.55
C LYS A 95 13.71 27.35 39.40
N THR A 96 14.40 26.47 40.11
CA THR A 96 14.10 25.07 40.22
C THR A 96 12.77 24.82 40.95
N ASP A 97 12.14 23.70 40.72
CA ASP A 97 10.83 23.31 41.29
C ASP A 97 10.84 23.36 42.83
N MET A 98 11.99 23.08 43.43
CA MET A 98 12.17 23.08 44.90
C MET A 98 12.44 24.46 45.51
N PHE A 99 12.31 25.52 44.71
CA PHE A 99 12.55 26.85 45.22
C PHE A 99 11.42 27.32 46.13
N ASP A 100 11.76 27.58 47.40
CA ASP A 100 10.90 28.28 48.37
C ASP A 100 11.41 29.70 48.60
N PRO A 101 10.56 30.71 48.45
CA PRO A 101 10.97 32.07 48.73
C PRO A 101 11.19 32.25 50.24
N PRO A 102 12.15 33.08 50.64
CA PRO A 102 12.24 33.48 52.06
C PRO A 102 10.96 34.23 52.47
N GLU A 103 10.53 34.04 53.72
CA GLU A 103 9.35 34.72 54.28
C GLU A 103 9.54 36.22 54.38
N ASN A 104 9.52 36.92 53.26
CA ASN A 104 9.60 38.37 53.15
C ASN A 104 8.61 38.85 52.11
N ASP A 105 7.88 39.90 52.39
CA ASP A 105 6.91 40.56 51.48
C ASP A 105 7.51 41.02 50.14
N LYS A 106 8.84 40.95 49.99
CA LYS A 106 9.56 41.38 48.78
C LYS A 106 9.74 40.30 47.74
N PHE A 107 9.43 39.04 48.06
CA PHE A 107 9.60 37.91 47.15
C PHE A 107 8.35 37.07 47.13
N ASP A 108 7.94 36.69 45.93
CA ASP A 108 6.81 35.81 45.71
C ASP A 108 7.20 34.66 44.79
N ARG A 109 6.45 33.57 44.87
CA ARG A 109 6.61 32.40 44.01
C ARG A 109 5.37 32.23 43.12
N VAL A 110 5.59 32.26 41.84
CA VAL A 110 4.55 31.90 40.86
C VAL A 110 5.00 30.68 40.12
N SER A 111 4.15 29.65 40.12
CA SER A 111 4.37 28.45 39.32
C SER A 111 3.30 28.33 38.24
N ARG A 112 3.71 27.89 37.07
CA ARG A 112 2.81 27.46 36.00
C ARG A 112 3.20 26.09 35.52
N SER A 113 2.22 25.27 35.19
CA SER A 113 2.46 23.97 34.56
C SER A 113 2.60 24.16 33.06
N ILE A 114 3.67 23.64 32.50
CA ILE A 114 3.94 23.65 31.08
C ILE A 114 4.09 22.21 30.56
N GLU A 115 3.66 21.97 29.33
CA GLU A 115 3.97 20.72 28.65
C GLU A 115 5.44 20.69 28.25
N VAL A 116 6.06 19.53 28.41
CA VAL A 116 7.42 19.24 27.97
C VAL A 116 7.43 17.90 27.21
N LEU A 117 8.34 17.80 26.27
CA LEU A 117 8.51 16.62 25.44
C LEU A 117 9.73 15.83 25.94
N PHE A 118 9.54 14.55 26.20
CA PHE A 118 10.61 13.60 26.47
C PHE A 118 10.76 12.65 25.29
N GLN A 119 11.99 12.36 24.94
CA GLN A 119 12.35 11.39 23.91
C GLN A 119 13.11 10.23 24.52
N GLY A 120 12.86 9.05 24.02
CA GLY A 120 13.53 7.83 24.47
C GLY A 120 13.72 6.83 23.35
N VAL A 121 14.68 5.95 23.58
CA VAL A 121 14.99 4.84 22.68
C VAL A 121 15.04 3.56 23.50
N LYS A 122 14.17 2.60 23.17
CA LYS A 122 14.04 1.33 23.88
C LYS A 122 14.23 0.17 22.91
N VAL A 123 14.94 -0.87 23.36
CA VAL A 123 15.02 -2.13 22.63
C VAL A 123 13.77 -2.95 22.94
N LEU A 124 12.98 -3.27 21.92
CA LEU A 124 11.78 -4.07 22.07
C LEU A 124 12.15 -5.53 22.47
N GLY A 125 11.30 -6.16 23.25
CA GLY A 125 11.57 -7.50 23.78
C GLY A 125 12.56 -7.56 24.97
N THR A 126 13.12 -6.41 25.36
CA THR A 126 13.98 -6.28 26.52
C THR A 126 13.54 -5.08 27.38
N ASP A 127 13.95 -5.03 28.65
CA ASP A 127 13.72 -3.85 29.50
C ASP A 127 14.83 -2.78 29.35
N MET A 128 15.64 -2.89 28.30
CA MET A 128 16.77 -2.01 28.10
C MET A 128 16.35 -0.71 27.43
N MET A 129 16.61 0.40 28.11
CA MET A 129 16.47 1.76 27.63
C MET A 129 17.85 2.26 27.18
N LEU A 130 17.99 2.60 25.89
CA LEU A 130 19.25 3.07 25.33
C LEU A 130 19.49 4.55 25.61
N GLU A 131 18.42 5.33 25.52
CA GLU A 131 18.43 6.76 25.77
C GLU A 131 17.07 7.19 26.33
N TRP A 132 17.09 8.13 27.26
CA TRP A 132 15.90 8.81 27.76
C TRP A 132 16.29 10.19 28.26
N LYS A 133 15.81 11.22 27.58
CA LYS A 133 16.11 12.62 27.89
C LYS A 133 14.95 13.54 27.50
N MET A 134 14.95 14.71 28.09
CA MET A 134 14.08 15.80 27.63
C MET A 134 14.52 16.25 26.24
N ALA A 135 13.58 16.44 25.33
CA ALA A 135 13.86 16.91 23.99
C ALA A 135 14.44 18.35 24.03
N GLU A 136 15.54 18.54 23.30
CA GLU A 136 16.19 19.86 23.22
C GLU A 136 15.45 20.79 22.24
N ASN A 137 14.82 20.21 21.21
CA ASN A 137 14.12 20.92 20.15
C ASN A 137 12.60 20.84 20.36
N MET A 138 12.09 21.60 21.34
CA MET A 138 10.65 21.69 21.57
C MET A 138 10.06 22.87 20.82
N THR A 139 9.15 22.60 19.90
CA THR A 139 8.36 23.62 19.21
C THR A 139 7.09 23.90 20.01
N ARG A 140 6.75 25.16 20.18
CA ARG A 140 5.57 25.59 20.90
C ARG A 140 4.69 26.44 20.00
N PRO A 141 3.35 26.19 19.97
CA PRO A 141 2.45 27.01 19.19
C PRO A 141 2.43 28.45 19.71
N MET A 142 2.42 29.42 18.81
CA MET A 142 2.38 30.83 19.16
C MET A 142 1.11 31.23 19.94
N ALA A 143 0.02 30.51 19.72
CA ALA A 143 -1.26 30.75 20.38
C ALA A 143 -1.25 30.35 21.87
N ASP A 144 -0.47 29.30 22.22
CA ASP A 144 -0.39 28.79 23.59
C ASP A 144 1.01 28.22 23.85
N THR A 145 1.86 29.07 24.46
CA THR A 145 3.25 28.68 24.78
C THR A 145 3.38 27.67 25.93
N THR A 146 2.29 27.31 26.59
CA THR A 146 2.28 26.25 27.61
C THR A 146 2.22 24.88 27.03
N LYS A 147 1.76 24.75 25.78
CA LYS A 147 1.70 23.49 25.02
C LYS A 147 2.98 23.24 24.24
N VAL A 148 3.23 21.96 23.92
CA VAL A 148 4.33 21.54 23.07
C VAL A 148 3.80 20.72 21.90
N GLU A 149 4.38 20.91 20.73
CA GLU A 149 4.10 20.12 19.55
C GLU A 149 5.02 18.91 19.51
N MET A 150 4.53 17.79 18.95
CA MET A 150 5.35 16.60 18.69
C MET A 150 6.29 16.87 17.52
N ASN A 151 7.50 16.26 17.54
CA ASN A 151 8.40 16.29 16.39
C ASN A 151 7.95 15.34 15.26
N TYR A 152 6.89 14.59 15.48
CA TYR A 152 6.28 13.73 14.49
C TYR A 152 5.04 14.39 13.90
N ALA A 153 5.04 14.58 12.59
CA ALA A 153 3.85 14.96 11.86
C ALA A 153 3.16 13.69 11.33
N ILE A 154 1.92 13.46 11.78
CA ILE A 154 1.15 12.26 11.41
C ILE A 154 -0.16 12.73 10.81
N CYS A 155 -0.56 12.12 9.70
CA CYS A 155 -1.88 12.30 9.13
C CYS A 155 -2.46 10.95 8.75
N ALA A 156 -3.66 10.66 9.26
CA ALA A 156 -4.45 9.51 8.88
C ALA A 156 -5.76 9.98 8.25
N PRO A 157 -5.80 10.16 6.91
CA PRO A 157 -6.98 10.69 6.21
C PRO A 157 -8.22 9.82 6.38
N ARG A 158 -8.05 8.56 6.72
CA ARG A 158 -9.15 7.62 6.98
C ARG A 158 -8.95 6.93 8.32
N MET A 159 -9.55 7.51 9.33
CA MET A 159 -9.61 6.96 10.67
C MET A 159 -11.07 6.76 11.09
N TYR A 160 -11.37 5.63 11.70
CA TYR A 160 -12.67 5.34 12.28
C TYR A 160 -12.51 4.72 13.65
N LYS A 161 -13.03 5.39 14.68
CA LYS A 161 -12.94 4.96 16.09
C LYS A 161 -11.51 4.58 16.52
N GLY A 162 -10.54 5.43 16.21
CA GLY A 162 -9.14 5.21 16.54
C GLY A 162 -8.41 4.14 15.69
N ARG A 163 -9.08 3.54 14.70
CA ARG A 163 -8.46 2.61 13.76
C ARG A 163 -8.10 3.31 12.48
N ILE A 164 -6.83 3.28 12.13
CA ILE A 164 -6.34 3.77 10.86
C ILE A 164 -6.60 2.71 9.80
N GLU A 165 -7.37 3.06 8.78
CA GLU A 165 -7.63 2.20 7.64
C GLU A 165 -6.72 2.60 6.48
N SER A 166 -5.83 1.68 6.10
CA SER A 166 -4.97 1.87 4.93
C SER A 166 -5.79 1.81 3.64
N ILE A 167 -5.50 2.71 2.69
CA ILE A 167 -6.05 2.66 1.33
C ILE A 167 -5.67 1.32 0.67
N VAL A 168 -4.43 0.86 0.91
CA VAL A 168 -3.93 -0.42 0.37
C VAL A 168 -4.78 -1.59 0.85
N THR A 169 -5.13 -1.64 2.14
CA THR A 169 -5.97 -2.72 2.68
C THR A 169 -7.34 -2.79 1.99
N LYS A 170 -7.92 -1.64 1.64
CA LYS A 170 -9.21 -1.58 0.92
C LYS A 170 -9.10 -2.04 -0.53
N THR A 171 -7.95 -1.88 -1.16
CA THR A 171 -7.74 -2.27 -2.57
C THR A 171 -7.23 -3.69 -2.73
N MET A 172 -6.73 -4.33 -1.66
CA MET A 172 -6.11 -5.65 -1.70
C MET A 172 -7.01 -6.72 -2.32
N GLY A 173 -8.30 -6.76 -1.94
CA GLY A 173 -9.25 -7.71 -2.51
C GLY A 173 -9.45 -7.55 -4.02
N PHE A 174 -9.42 -6.35 -4.54
CA PHE A 174 -9.50 -6.10 -5.99
C PHE A 174 -8.20 -6.49 -6.70
N ALA A 175 -7.04 -6.24 -6.07
CA ALA A 175 -5.75 -6.67 -6.59
C ALA A 175 -5.65 -8.21 -6.70
N ASP A 176 -6.13 -8.94 -5.71
CA ASP A 176 -6.20 -10.41 -5.73
C ASP A 176 -7.10 -10.90 -6.86
N MET A 177 -8.24 -10.24 -7.10
CA MET A 177 -9.14 -10.58 -8.21
C MET A 177 -8.52 -10.27 -9.57
N ILE A 178 -7.72 -9.22 -9.70
CA ILE A 178 -6.94 -8.93 -10.91
C ILE A 178 -5.95 -10.05 -11.18
N GLN A 179 -5.18 -10.49 -10.18
CA GLN A 179 -4.23 -11.60 -10.32
C GLN A 179 -4.94 -12.90 -10.71
N LEU A 180 -6.05 -13.23 -10.05
CA LEU A 180 -6.83 -14.42 -10.37
C LEU A 180 -7.38 -14.36 -11.80
N THR A 181 -7.87 -13.22 -12.25
CA THR A 181 -8.38 -13.02 -13.60
C THR A 181 -7.25 -13.18 -14.63
N HIS A 182 -6.06 -12.66 -14.34
CA HIS A 182 -4.88 -12.82 -15.18
C HIS A 182 -4.44 -14.28 -15.30
N LEU A 183 -4.40 -15.01 -14.18
CA LEU A 183 -4.10 -16.45 -14.20
C LEU A 183 -5.13 -17.25 -15.02
N LYS A 184 -6.42 -16.93 -14.90
CA LYS A 184 -7.47 -17.55 -15.73
C LYS A 184 -7.29 -17.23 -17.21
N LEU A 185 -6.91 -15.98 -17.52
CA LEU A 185 -6.61 -15.57 -18.91
C LEU A 185 -5.46 -16.41 -19.47
N GLN A 186 -4.35 -16.55 -18.74
CA GLN A 186 -3.22 -17.39 -19.13
C GLN A 186 -3.65 -18.85 -19.35
N GLN A 187 -4.48 -19.42 -18.47
CA GLN A 187 -5.01 -20.78 -18.61
C GLN A 187 -5.88 -20.95 -19.85
N VAL A 188 -6.71 -19.95 -20.17
CA VAL A 188 -7.53 -20.00 -21.39
C VAL A 188 -6.63 -19.93 -22.62
N ILE A 189 -5.67 -19.00 -22.66
CA ILE A 189 -4.73 -18.88 -23.78
C ILE A 189 -3.91 -20.15 -23.96
N SER A 190 -3.39 -20.76 -22.89
CA SER A 190 -2.59 -21.99 -22.96
C SER A 190 -3.38 -23.20 -23.43
N ARG A 191 -4.70 -23.18 -23.27
CA ARG A 191 -5.61 -24.25 -23.72
C ARG A 191 -6.25 -23.96 -25.08
N MET A 192 -6.04 -22.79 -25.64
CA MET A 192 -6.50 -22.49 -26.99
C MET A 192 -5.70 -23.32 -27.97
N VAL A 193 -6.41 -24.22 -28.60
CA VAL A 193 -5.91 -24.93 -29.77
C VAL A 193 -6.20 -24.06 -31.00
N PRO A 194 -5.29 -23.91 -31.95
CA PRO A 194 -5.60 -23.28 -33.23
C PRO A 194 -6.86 -23.91 -33.83
N ASP A 195 -7.61 -23.14 -34.58
CA ASP A 195 -8.79 -23.67 -35.26
C ASP A 195 -8.42 -24.94 -36.01
N GLY A 196 -9.09 -26.00 -35.65
CA GLY A 196 -8.85 -27.32 -36.22
C GLY A 196 -9.93 -27.66 -37.22
N VAL A 197 -9.68 -28.69 -37.98
CA VAL A 197 -10.67 -29.27 -38.87
C VAL A 197 -10.99 -30.72 -38.44
N PHE A 198 -12.26 -31.02 -38.43
CA PHE A 198 -12.68 -32.40 -38.30
C PHE A 198 -12.76 -32.99 -39.71
N LEU A 199 -12.00 -34.04 -39.95
CA LEU A 199 -11.97 -34.77 -41.20
C LEU A 199 -12.67 -36.12 -41.03
N ASP A 200 -13.74 -36.33 -41.79
CA ASP A 200 -14.34 -37.65 -41.90
C ASP A 200 -13.53 -38.45 -42.91
N MET A 201 -12.76 -39.41 -42.39
CA MET A 201 -11.86 -40.25 -43.19
C MET A 201 -12.64 -41.10 -44.19
N ASP A 202 -13.78 -41.63 -43.79
CA ASP A 202 -14.63 -42.46 -44.63
C ASP A 202 -15.32 -41.62 -45.72
N GLY A 203 -15.77 -40.41 -45.36
CA GLY A 203 -16.37 -39.49 -46.29
C GLY A 203 -15.36 -38.94 -47.32
N LEU A 204 -14.09 -38.78 -46.93
CA LEU A 204 -13.03 -38.38 -47.84
C LEU A 204 -12.58 -39.51 -48.79
N ALA A 205 -12.56 -40.77 -48.32
CA ALA A 205 -12.21 -41.94 -49.13
C ALA A 205 -13.25 -42.23 -50.24
N GLU A 206 -14.50 -41.78 -50.06
CA GLU A 206 -15.57 -41.86 -51.07
C GLU A 206 -15.51 -40.79 -52.16
N VAL A 207 -14.67 -39.73 -52.00
CA VAL A 207 -14.54 -38.62 -52.95
C VAL A 207 -13.61 -39.04 -54.08
N ASP A 208 -14.19 -39.40 -55.24
CA ASP A 208 -13.45 -39.66 -56.51
C ASP A 208 -13.15 -38.31 -57.18
N LEU A 209 -11.90 -38.09 -57.53
CA LEU A 209 -11.42 -36.89 -58.27
C LEU A 209 -11.76 -36.94 -59.78
N GLY A 210 -12.43 -37.95 -60.24
CA GLY A 210 -12.79 -38.10 -61.62
C GLY A 210 -11.78 -38.92 -62.46
N ASN A 211 -10.68 -39.36 -61.84
CA ASN A 211 -9.63 -40.19 -62.50
C ASN A 211 -9.63 -41.63 -62.01
N GLY A 212 -10.68 -42.05 -61.30
CA GLY A 212 -10.74 -43.39 -60.71
C GLY A 212 -9.80 -43.63 -59.55
N THR A 213 -9.22 -42.61 -59.03
CA THR A 213 -8.38 -42.64 -57.80
C THR A 213 -9.08 -41.92 -56.67
N ASN A 214 -9.19 -42.59 -55.54
CA ASN A 214 -9.78 -42.04 -54.32
C ASN A 214 -8.83 -41.03 -53.70
N TYR A 215 -9.40 -40.02 -53.04
CA TYR A 215 -8.64 -39.01 -52.29
C TYR A 215 -7.85 -39.66 -51.16
N ASN A 216 -6.55 -39.35 -51.11
CA ASN A 216 -5.76 -39.68 -49.92
C ASN A 216 -6.06 -38.62 -48.84
N PRO A 217 -6.51 -39.01 -47.63
CA PRO A 217 -6.81 -38.05 -46.55
C PRO A 217 -5.67 -37.12 -46.23
N ALA A 218 -4.41 -37.55 -46.34
CA ALA A 218 -3.24 -36.72 -46.11
C ALA A 218 -3.07 -35.63 -47.16
N GLU A 219 -3.42 -35.91 -48.44
CA GLU A 219 -3.36 -34.90 -49.52
C GLU A 219 -4.50 -33.88 -49.39
N ALA A 220 -5.69 -34.32 -48.99
CA ALA A 220 -6.80 -33.43 -48.68
C ALA A 220 -6.47 -32.46 -47.55
N LEU A 221 -5.79 -32.93 -46.51
CA LEU A 221 -5.34 -32.12 -45.38
C LEU A 221 -4.28 -31.09 -45.81
N ASN A 222 -3.30 -31.53 -46.62
CA ASN A 222 -2.28 -30.62 -47.16
C ASN A 222 -2.90 -29.56 -48.08
N MET A 223 -3.86 -29.93 -48.90
CA MET A 223 -4.57 -29.00 -49.78
C MET A 223 -5.36 -27.98 -48.95
N TYR A 224 -6.05 -28.41 -47.88
CA TYR A 224 -6.75 -27.52 -46.98
C TYR A 224 -5.80 -26.51 -46.34
N PHE A 225 -4.64 -26.93 -45.81
CA PHE A 225 -3.67 -26.01 -45.22
C PHE A 225 -3.02 -25.09 -46.25
N GLN A 226 -2.89 -25.48 -47.49
CA GLN A 226 -2.28 -24.65 -48.53
C GLN A 226 -3.26 -23.68 -49.18
N THR A 227 -4.50 -24.11 -49.44
CA THR A 227 -5.48 -23.35 -50.21
C THR A 227 -6.68 -22.87 -49.42
N GLY A 228 -6.85 -23.39 -48.18
CA GLY A 228 -8.03 -23.12 -47.34
C GLY A 228 -9.30 -23.80 -47.82
N SER A 229 -9.21 -24.70 -48.81
CA SER A 229 -10.36 -25.35 -49.42
C SER A 229 -10.10 -26.82 -49.72
N VAL A 230 -11.14 -27.63 -49.59
CA VAL A 230 -11.14 -29.02 -50.04
C VAL A 230 -12.20 -29.17 -51.14
N VAL A 231 -11.80 -29.70 -52.27
CA VAL A 231 -12.71 -29.91 -53.40
C VAL A 231 -13.30 -31.30 -53.29
N GLY A 232 -14.63 -31.40 -53.25
CA GLY A 232 -15.37 -32.63 -53.17
C GLY A 232 -16.43 -32.75 -54.26
N ARG A 233 -16.91 -33.95 -54.53
CA ARG A 233 -18.02 -34.18 -55.43
C ARG A 233 -19.37 -33.99 -54.72
N SER A 234 -20.30 -33.37 -55.44
CA SER A 234 -21.68 -33.18 -54.98
C SER A 234 -22.59 -34.38 -55.30
N LEU A 235 -22.12 -35.32 -56.05
CA LEU A 235 -22.88 -36.50 -56.47
C LEU A 235 -22.14 -37.77 -56.02
N THR A 236 -22.89 -38.74 -55.51
CA THR A 236 -22.38 -40.13 -55.26
C THR A 236 -22.16 -40.85 -56.58
N GLN A 237 -21.41 -42.00 -56.52
CA GLN A 237 -21.16 -42.85 -57.72
C GLN A 237 -22.46 -43.33 -58.37
N ASP A 238 -23.55 -43.46 -57.64
CA ASP A 238 -24.87 -43.87 -58.13
C ASP A 238 -25.70 -42.67 -58.68
N GLY A 239 -25.15 -41.49 -58.75
CA GLY A 239 -25.79 -40.28 -59.30
C GLY A 239 -26.72 -39.56 -58.35
N ASP A 240 -26.79 -39.94 -57.09
CA ASP A 240 -27.58 -39.28 -56.07
C ASP A 240 -26.81 -38.08 -55.44
N LEU A 241 -27.52 -37.03 -55.10
CA LEU A 241 -26.96 -35.87 -54.40
C LEU A 241 -26.45 -36.32 -53.02
N ASN A 242 -25.19 -36.04 -52.73
CA ASN A 242 -24.57 -36.28 -51.45
C ASN A 242 -25.14 -35.33 -50.37
N ARG A 243 -26.39 -35.58 -49.98
CA ARG A 243 -27.12 -34.79 -49.00
C ARG A 243 -26.65 -35.09 -47.59
N GLY A 244 -26.00 -34.14 -46.95
CA GLY A 244 -25.79 -34.15 -45.51
C GLY A 244 -24.43 -34.61 -44.99
N LYS A 245 -23.51 -35.03 -45.82
CA LYS A 245 -22.14 -35.31 -45.41
C LYS A 245 -21.23 -34.12 -45.79
N VAL A 246 -20.76 -33.39 -44.81
CA VAL A 246 -19.66 -32.43 -44.97
C VAL A 246 -18.40 -33.16 -44.53
N PRO A 247 -17.52 -33.63 -45.45
CA PRO A 247 -16.34 -34.43 -45.10
C PRO A 247 -15.28 -33.63 -44.33
N VAL A 248 -15.41 -32.31 -44.32
CA VAL A 248 -14.53 -31.38 -43.61
C VAL A 248 -15.41 -30.43 -42.83
N GLN A 249 -15.32 -30.47 -41.51
CA GLN A 249 -16.01 -29.54 -40.63
C GLN A 249 -14.98 -28.71 -39.88
N GLU A 250 -15.10 -27.42 -39.98
CA GLU A 250 -14.25 -26.47 -39.22
C GLU A 250 -14.65 -26.47 -37.75
N LEU A 251 -13.71 -26.75 -36.89
CA LEU A 251 -13.86 -26.65 -35.44
C LEU A 251 -13.52 -25.23 -35.03
N SER A 252 -14.50 -24.35 -35.05
CA SER A 252 -14.27 -22.97 -34.64
C SER A 252 -14.09 -22.87 -33.10
N THR A 253 -13.00 -22.27 -32.67
CA THR A 253 -12.70 -21.94 -31.28
C THR A 253 -13.33 -20.63 -30.84
N SER A 254 -14.40 -20.18 -31.48
CA SER A 254 -15.12 -18.93 -31.16
C SER A 254 -15.48 -18.80 -29.67
N ALA A 255 -15.71 -19.93 -28.99
CA ALA A 255 -15.93 -19.96 -27.54
C ALA A 255 -14.69 -19.50 -26.73
N GLY A 256 -13.47 -19.68 -27.25
CA GLY A 256 -12.24 -19.21 -26.62
C GLY A 256 -12.11 -17.68 -26.67
N GLN A 257 -12.37 -17.10 -27.83
CA GLN A 257 -12.31 -15.63 -28.03
C GLN A 257 -13.33 -14.89 -27.16
N ALA A 258 -14.57 -15.42 -27.08
CA ALA A 258 -15.61 -14.85 -26.22
C ALA A 258 -15.20 -14.87 -24.73
N LYS A 259 -14.58 -15.96 -24.26
CA LYS A 259 -14.05 -16.06 -22.88
C LYS A 259 -12.92 -15.09 -22.62
N ILE A 260 -11.99 -14.92 -23.56
CA ILE A 260 -10.90 -13.95 -23.46
C ILE A 260 -11.45 -12.53 -23.36
N GLY A 261 -12.40 -12.15 -24.23
CA GLY A 261 -13.05 -10.84 -24.18
C GLY A 261 -13.75 -10.58 -22.85
N SER A 262 -14.48 -11.58 -22.33
CA SER A 262 -15.12 -11.49 -21.02
C SER A 262 -14.12 -11.33 -19.87
N LEU A 263 -12.99 -12.03 -19.89
CA LEU A 263 -11.95 -11.92 -18.87
C LEU A 263 -11.23 -10.57 -18.93
N ILE A 264 -10.98 -10.03 -20.12
CA ILE A 264 -10.40 -8.69 -20.31
C ILE A 264 -11.36 -7.61 -19.74
N ASN A 265 -12.65 -7.73 -20.02
CA ASN A 265 -13.64 -6.81 -19.46
C ASN A 265 -13.69 -6.88 -17.93
N THR A 266 -13.60 -8.10 -17.37
CA THR A 266 -13.54 -8.32 -15.92
C THR A 266 -12.27 -7.74 -15.32
N TYR A 267 -11.13 -7.89 -15.97
CA TYR A 267 -9.86 -7.26 -15.55
C TYR A 267 -9.98 -5.74 -15.50
N ASN A 268 -10.47 -5.12 -16.57
CA ASN A 268 -10.66 -3.66 -16.65
C ASN A 268 -11.66 -3.17 -15.58
N TYR A 269 -12.71 -3.95 -15.29
CA TYR A 269 -13.66 -3.65 -14.23
C TYR A 269 -12.96 -3.56 -12.85
N TYR A 270 -12.12 -4.53 -12.49
CA TYR A 270 -11.41 -4.48 -11.22
C TYR A 270 -10.36 -3.35 -11.16
N VAL A 271 -9.70 -3.04 -12.27
CA VAL A 271 -8.78 -1.88 -12.35
C VAL A 271 -9.57 -0.58 -12.11
N GLN A 272 -10.76 -0.46 -12.70
CA GLN A 272 -11.64 0.69 -12.47
C GLN A 272 -12.10 0.77 -11.01
N MET A 273 -12.44 -0.37 -10.38
CA MET A 273 -12.81 -0.41 -8.95
C MET A 273 -11.68 0.08 -8.04
N ILE A 274 -10.42 -0.26 -8.33
CA ILE A 274 -9.28 0.28 -7.60
C ILE A 274 -9.20 1.80 -7.74
N ARG A 275 -9.40 2.33 -8.94
CA ARG A 275 -9.42 3.77 -9.19
C ARG A 275 -10.55 4.47 -8.45
N ASP A 276 -11.73 3.90 -8.45
CA ASP A 276 -12.90 4.46 -7.75
C ASP A 276 -12.70 4.47 -6.24
N VAL A 277 -12.14 3.41 -5.66
CA VAL A 277 -11.85 3.32 -4.22
C VAL A 277 -10.73 4.27 -3.80
N THR A 278 -9.69 4.44 -4.62
CA THR A 278 -8.57 5.34 -4.33
C THR A 278 -8.89 6.79 -4.64
N GLY A 279 -9.84 7.06 -5.54
CA GLY A 279 -10.14 8.38 -6.07
C GLY A 279 -9.10 8.88 -7.08
N LEU A 280 -8.22 8.00 -7.57
CA LEU A 280 -7.21 8.33 -8.57
C LEU A 280 -7.79 8.08 -9.97
N SER A 281 -8.08 9.15 -10.68
CA SER A 281 -8.56 9.08 -12.08
C SER A 281 -7.39 8.97 -13.08
N GLU A 282 -7.67 8.43 -14.26
CA GLU A 282 -6.68 8.33 -15.37
C GLU A 282 -6.11 9.70 -15.75
N ALA A 283 -6.93 10.74 -15.68
CA ALA A 283 -6.50 12.11 -15.98
C ALA A 283 -5.39 12.60 -15.01
N ARG A 284 -5.34 12.04 -13.79
CA ARG A 284 -4.31 12.37 -12.79
C ARG A 284 -3.04 11.55 -12.98
N ASP A 285 -3.15 10.33 -13.46
CA ASP A 285 -2.00 9.45 -13.72
C ASP A 285 -1.16 9.92 -14.93
N GLY A 286 -1.60 10.98 -15.63
CA GLY A 286 -0.91 11.52 -16.80
C GLY A 286 -1.11 10.68 -18.06
N THR A 287 -1.95 9.67 -18.04
CA THR A 287 -2.42 8.98 -19.24
C THR A 287 -3.27 9.94 -20.04
N LEU A 288 -2.85 10.22 -21.26
CA LEU A 288 -3.65 11.02 -22.19
C LEU A 288 -4.92 10.23 -22.53
N PRO A 289 -6.10 10.76 -22.17
CA PRO A 289 -7.34 10.12 -22.59
C PRO A 289 -7.47 10.20 -24.10
N ASP A 290 -8.32 9.33 -24.63
CA ASP A 290 -8.59 9.25 -26.05
C ASP A 290 -8.84 10.64 -26.67
N LYS A 291 -8.37 10.85 -27.90
CA LYS A 291 -8.37 12.16 -28.58
C LYS A 291 -9.74 12.86 -28.63
N ASP A 292 -10.80 12.08 -28.45
CA ASP A 292 -12.17 12.55 -28.50
C ASP A 292 -12.75 13.05 -27.17
N THR A 293 -11.97 12.91 -26.06
CA THR A 293 -12.43 13.36 -24.76
C THR A 293 -12.28 14.87 -24.63
N LEU A 294 -13.39 15.58 -24.46
CA LEU A 294 -13.41 17.01 -24.26
C LEU A 294 -12.54 17.45 -23.09
N VAL A 295 -11.68 18.44 -23.30
CA VAL A 295 -10.78 19.02 -22.26
C VAL A 295 -11.55 19.43 -21.00
N GLY A 296 -12.82 19.79 -21.11
CA GLY A 296 -13.69 20.10 -19.98
C GLY A 296 -13.94 18.90 -19.06
N LEU A 297 -14.19 17.72 -19.63
CA LEU A 297 -14.39 16.48 -18.85
C LEU A 297 -13.12 16.05 -18.15
N GLN A 298 -11.95 16.24 -18.78
CA GLN A 298 -10.65 15.96 -18.17
C GLN A 298 -10.41 16.85 -16.95
N LYS A 299 -10.71 18.14 -17.05
CA LYS A 299 -10.60 19.08 -15.92
C LYS A 299 -11.53 18.69 -14.76
N ILE A 300 -12.76 18.30 -15.07
CA ILE A 300 -13.74 17.85 -14.07
C ILE A 300 -13.24 16.57 -13.38
N ALA A 301 -12.77 15.58 -14.14
CA ALA A 301 -12.22 14.35 -13.59
C ALA A 301 -11.01 14.61 -12.69
N ALA A 302 -10.09 15.50 -13.10
CA ALA A 302 -8.95 15.90 -12.29
C ALA A 302 -9.38 16.63 -11.01
N GLN A 303 -10.40 17.51 -11.08
CA GLN A 303 -10.93 18.19 -9.90
C GLN A 303 -11.60 17.23 -8.93
N GLN A 304 -12.39 16.28 -9.42
CA GLN A 304 -13.02 15.24 -8.58
C GLN A 304 -11.96 14.38 -7.89
N SER A 305 -10.92 13.98 -8.60
CA SER A 305 -9.78 13.27 -8.03
C SER A 305 -9.07 14.09 -6.95
N ASN A 306 -8.86 15.39 -7.18
CA ASN A 306 -8.27 16.28 -6.18
C ASN A 306 -9.13 16.41 -4.91
N ILE A 307 -10.45 16.44 -5.05
CA ILE A 307 -11.38 16.47 -3.91
C ILE A 307 -11.29 15.16 -3.13
N ALA A 308 -11.30 14.02 -3.82
CA ALA A 308 -11.18 12.70 -3.18
C ALA A 308 -9.85 12.52 -2.43
N THR A 309 -8.77 13.12 -2.93
CA THR A 309 -7.43 13.05 -2.33
C THR A 309 -7.07 14.27 -1.49
N LYS A 310 -8.02 15.20 -1.24
CA LYS A 310 -7.78 16.44 -0.48
C LYS A 310 -7.11 16.19 0.88
N HIS A 311 -7.53 15.16 1.59
CA HIS A 311 -6.94 14.82 2.89
C HIS A 311 -5.47 14.42 2.78
N ILE A 312 -5.11 13.69 1.72
CA ILE A 312 -3.70 13.30 1.47
C ILE A 312 -2.86 14.53 1.12
N ASN A 313 -3.41 15.44 0.30
CA ASN A 313 -2.73 16.68 -0.07
C ASN A 313 -2.53 17.59 1.15
N ASN A 314 -3.55 17.72 2.01
CA ASN A 314 -3.44 18.51 3.25
C ASN A 314 -2.41 17.89 4.21
N ALA A 315 -2.36 16.57 4.32
CA ALA A 315 -1.33 15.88 5.08
C ALA A 315 0.07 16.18 4.57
N SER A 316 0.26 16.15 3.25
CA SER A 316 1.54 16.49 2.64
C SER A 316 1.97 17.93 2.92
N LEU A 317 1.02 18.88 2.89
CA LEU A 317 1.28 20.29 3.23
C LEU A 317 1.59 20.48 4.72
N PHE A 318 1.05 19.66 5.59
CA PHE A 318 1.34 19.72 7.03
C PHE A 318 2.73 19.14 7.35
N LEU A 319 3.25 18.25 6.51
CA LEU A 319 4.57 17.63 6.63
C LEU A 319 5.71 18.52 6.06
N THR A 320 5.39 19.53 5.25
CA THR A 320 6.34 20.49 4.67
C THR A 320 6.42 21.77 5.48
#